data_fc0631e5a146f39bd44271922ff1f0ed
#
_entry.id   fc0631e5a146f39bd44271922ff1f0ed
#
_cell.length_a   1.000
_cell.length_b   1.000
_cell.length_c   1.000
_cell.angle_alpha   90.00
_cell.angle_beta   90.00
_cell.angle_gamma   90.00
#
_symmetry.space_group_name_H-M   'P 1'
#
loop_
_entity.id
_entity.type
_entity.pdbx_description
1 polymer ?
#
loop_
_entity_poly.entity_id
_entity_poly.type
_entity_poly.pdbx_seq_one_letter_code
_entity_poly.pdbx_strand_id
1 'polypeptide(L)'
;EAALAMLDEAGRLEAVRPSAVAKRLGIRSQSLYAHLDGTAGLRRLLALLCLDELAALVTAAAVGRSGRDAVEAIVRTQLDYALAHPGRSEATVHPPGNDMELVASIERAGGPLQTVLTSLGLDFEARVHWVRLQLAITTGYAALVRDGRLTLLPEPSTTVDHLVEVLLDRLGSVA
;
A
#
# COMPACT_ATOMS: atom_id res chain seq x y z
N GLU A 1 8.17 -14.93 5.51
CA GLU A 1 7.22 -15.71 4.68
C GLU A 1 5.97 -16.14 5.48
N ALA A 2 6.11 -16.87 6.63
CA ALA A 2 4.96 -17.37 7.38
C ALA A 2 3.98 -16.27 7.83
N ALA A 3 4.49 -15.12 8.28
CA ALA A 3 3.67 -13.99 8.70
C ALA A 3 2.97 -13.30 7.51
N LEU A 4 3.62 -13.22 6.35
CA LEU A 4 2.99 -12.71 5.12
C LEU A 4 1.87 -13.63 4.64
N ALA A 5 2.09 -14.96 4.63
CA ALA A 5 1.04 -15.90 4.27
C ALA A 5 -0.17 -15.81 5.22
N MET A 6 0.07 -15.63 6.53
CA MET A 6 -1.01 -15.40 7.50
C MET A 6 -1.72 -14.06 7.27
N LEU A 7 -0.99 -13.04 6.83
CA LEU A 7 -1.55 -11.73 6.49
C LEU A 7 -2.47 -11.82 5.27
N ASP A 8 -2.08 -12.58 4.24
CA ASP A 8 -2.90 -12.85 3.06
C ASP A 8 -4.17 -13.64 3.42
N GLU A 9 -4.04 -14.69 4.24
CA GLU A 9 -5.18 -15.50 4.69
C GLU A 9 -6.19 -14.69 5.52
N ALA A 10 -5.68 -13.78 6.37
CA ALA A 10 -6.51 -12.98 7.26
C ALA A 10 -7.09 -11.74 6.62
N GLY A 11 -6.42 -11.19 5.59
CA GLY A 11 -6.76 -9.91 4.95
C GLY A 11 -6.64 -8.68 5.87
N ARG A 12 -6.10 -8.84 7.09
CA ARG A 12 -6.02 -7.79 8.12
C ARG A 12 -4.74 -7.89 8.93
N LEU A 13 -4.06 -6.77 9.12
CA LEU A 13 -2.81 -6.70 9.88
C LEU A 13 -3.01 -7.06 11.36
N GLU A 14 -4.11 -6.67 11.95
CA GLU A 14 -4.41 -6.92 13.37
C GLU A 14 -4.60 -8.41 13.70
N ALA A 15 -4.93 -9.25 12.72
CA ALA A 15 -5.12 -10.68 12.91
C ALA A 15 -3.78 -11.43 13.03
N VAL A 16 -2.67 -10.85 12.57
CA VAL A 16 -1.34 -11.48 12.61
C VAL A 16 -0.65 -11.14 13.92
N ARG A 17 -0.54 -12.15 14.79
CA ARG A 17 0.06 -12.01 16.12
C ARG A 17 1.33 -12.88 16.26
N PRO A 18 2.35 -12.42 17.02
CA PRO A 18 3.59 -13.19 17.20
C PRO A 18 3.37 -14.63 17.67
N SER A 19 2.44 -14.85 18.61
CA SER A 19 2.12 -16.21 19.11
C SER A 19 1.55 -17.12 18.02
N ALA A 20 0.72 -16.58 17.13
CA ALA A 20 0.16 -17.34 16.01
C ALA A 20 1.24 -17.67 14.96
N VAL A 21 2.15 -16.71 14.68
CA VAL A 21 3.31 -16.93 13.81
C VAL A 21 4.24 -18.01 14.37
N ALA A 22 4.55 -17.95 15.68
CA ALA A 22 5.37 -18.97 16.35
C ALA A 22 4.74 -20.35 16.25
N LYS A 23 3.42 -20.45 16.49
CA LYS A 23 2.66 -21.70 16.34
C LYS A 23 2.75 -22.25 14.91
N ARG A 24 2.60 -21.40 13.89
CA ARG A 24 2.69 -21.79 12.48
C ARG A 24 4.10 -22.29 12.10
N LEU A 25 5.13 -21.71 12.70
CA LEU A 25 6.53 -22.11 12.51
C LEU A 25 6.93 -23.33 13.35
N GLY A 26 6.09 -23.81 14.26
CA GLY A 26 6.42 -24.92 15.15
C GLY A 26 7.48 -24.59 16.21
N ILE A 27 7.66 -23.29 16.54
CA ILE A 27 8.65 -22.81 17.51
C ILE A 27 7.95 -22.28 18.78
N ARG A 28 8.72 -22.16 19.87
CA ARG A 28 8.22 -21.54 21.09
C ARG A 28 8.06 -20.03 20.89
N SER A 29 6.97 -19.45 21.39
CA SER A 29 6.71 -18.00 21.30
C SER A 29 7.87 -17.17 21.86
N GLN A 30 8.52 -17.63 22.94
CA GLN A 30 9.68 -16.96 23.53
C GLN A 30 10.86 -16.81 22.56
N SER A 31 11.09 -17.79 21.69
CA SER A 31 12.14 -17.71 20.67
C SER A 31 11.86 -16.62 19.65
N LEU A 32 10.60 -16.38 19.30
CA LEU A 32 10.22 -15.30 18.39
C LEU A 32 10.35 -13.93 19.06
N TYR A 33 9.96 -13.81 20.34
CA TYR A 33 10.10 -12.57 21.11
C TYR A 33 11.55 -12.14 21.38
N ALA A 34 12.52 -13.09 21.30
CA ALA A 34 13.93 -12.73 21.37
C ALA A 34 14.42 -11.91 20.14
N HIS A 35 13.67 -11.96 19.04
CA HIS A 35 14.01 -11.29 17.76
C HIS A 35 13.02 -10.22 17.33
N LEU A 36 11.87 -10.11 18.01
CA LEU A 36 10.82 -9.16 17.70
C LEU A 36 10.40 -8.40 18.97
N ASP A 37 10.27 -7.08 18.83
CA ASP A 37 9.68 -6.24 19.87
C ASP A 37 8.14 -6.42 19.86
N GLY A 38 7.70 -7.60 20.27
CA GLY A 38 6.29 -7.95 20.40
C GLY A 38 5.49 -7.78 19.11
N THR A 39 4.24 -7.36 19.26
CA THR A 39 3.34 -7.11 18.13
C THR A 39 3.76 -5.90 17.32
N ALA A 40 4.34 -4.88 17.94
CA ALA A 40 4.82 -3.68 17.27
C ALA A 40 5.98 -4.01 16.32
N GLY A 41 6.97 -4.78 16.78
CA GLY A 41 8.08 -5.24 15.95
C GLY A 41 7.64 -6.12 14.78
N LEU A 42 6.63 -7.00 14.98
CA LEU A 42 6.07 -7.80 13.90
C LEU A 42 5.37 -6.93 12.85
N ARG A 43 4.55 -5.96 13.27
CA ARG A 43 3.86 -5.03 12.36
C ARG A 43 4.86 -4.18 11.58
N ARG A 44 5.90 -3.68 12.24
CA ARG A 44 7.00 -2.96 11.60
C ARG A 44 7.67 -3.81 10.51
N LEU A 45 8.02 -5.06 10.83
CA LEU A 45 8.66 -5.96 9.87
C LEU A 45 7.75 -6.24 8.66
N LEU A 46 6.46 -6.49 8.90
CA LEU A 46 5.49 -6.67 7.83
C LEU A 46 5.36 -5.41 6.96
N ALA A 47 5.33 -4.22 7.59
CA ALA A 47 5.29 -2.96 6.87
C ALA A 47 6.50 -2.77 5.93
N LEU A 48 7.72 -3.03 6.42
CA LEU A 48 8.94 -2.97 5.61
C LEU A 48 8.87 -3.92 4.41
N LEU A 49 8.51 -5.18 4.63
CA LEU A 49 8.41 -6.18 3.57
C LEU A 49 7.36 -5.80 2.51
N CYS A 50 6.18 -5.35 2.94
CA CYS A 50 5.10 -4.96 2.03
C CYS A 50 5.42 -3.66 1.27
N LEU A 51 6.11 -2.71 1.91
CA LEU A 51 6.57 -1.48 1.25
C LEU A 51 7.66 -1.77 0.20
N ASP A 52 8.61 -2.66 0.49
CA ASP A 52 9.65 -3.03 -0.46
C ASP A 52 9.06 -3.78 -1.68
N GLU A 53 8.07 -4.66 -1.45
CA GLU A 53 7.31 -5.31 -2.53
C GLU A 53 6.57 -4.28 -3.38
N LEU A 54 5.81 -3.38 -2.74
CA LEU A 54 5.08 -2.32 -3.44
C LEU A 54 6.02 -1.39 -4.22
N ALA A 55 7.16 -1.02 -3.64
CA ALA A 55 8.17 -0.21 -4.31
C ALA A 55 8.68 -0.86 -5.60
N ALA A 56 8.94 -2.17 -5.58
CA ALA A 56 9.34 -2.91 -6.77
C ALA A 56 8.26 -2.90 -7.85
N LEU A 57 7.00 -3.13 -7.47
CA LEU A 57 5.86 -3.14 -8.39
C LEU A 57 5.62 -1.76 -9.03
N VAL A 58 5.58 -0.68 -8.23
CA VAL A 58 5.34 0.67 -8.77
C VAL A 58 6.52 1.17 -9.62
N THR A 59 7.76 0.79 -9.26
CA THR A 59 8.93 1.10 -10.07
C THR A 59 8.84 0.42 -11.44
N ALA A 60 8.50 -0.87 -11.47
CA ALA A 60 8.33 -1.61 -12.71
C ALA A 60 7.19 -1.02 -13.56
N ALA A 61 6.09 -0.60 -12.95
CA ALA A 61 4.98 0.05 -13.62
C ALA A 61 5.37 1.39 -14.28
N ALA A 62 6.31 2.13 -13.69
CA ALA A 62 6.77 3.41 -14.21
C ALA A 62 7.78 3.28 -15.36
N VAL A 63 8.48 2.15 -15.48
CA VAL A 63 9.53 1.97 -16.51
C VAL A 63 8.98 2.15 -17.92
N GLY A 64 9.64 3.02 -18.70
CA GLY A 64 9.28 3.31 -20.09
C GLY A 64 8.02 4.17 -20.27
N ARG A 65 7.43 4.68 -19.17
CA ARG A 65 6.25 5.55 -19.19
C ARG A 65 6.59 6.95 -18.70
N SER A 66 5.78 7.94 -19.08
CA SER A 66 5.93 9.33 -18.64
C SER A 66 4.58 10.02 -18.52
N GLY A 67 4.54 11.17 -17.83
CA GLY A 67 3.34 11.99 -17.75
C GLY A 67 2.13 11.22 -17.19
N ARG A 68 0.96 11.47 -17.77
CA ARG A 68 -0.33 10.89 -17.37
C ARG A 68 -0.32 9.35 -17.42
N ASP A 69 0.30 8.75 -18.44
CA ASP A 69 0.40 7.28 -18.60
C ASP A 69 1.18 6.63 -17.45
N ALA A 70 2.28 7.25 -17.01
CA ALA A 70 3.03 6.76 -15.86
C ALA A 70 2.22 6.86 -14.56
N VAL A 71 1.49 7.97 -14.34
CA VAL A 71 0.61 8.11 -13.17
C VAL A 71 -0.47 7.04 -13.18
N GLU A 72 -1.14 6.85 -14.32
CA GLU A 72 -2.17 5.82 -14.47
C GLU A 72 -1.64 4.43 -14.14
N ALA A 73 -0.51 4.04 -14.72
CA ALA A 73 0.09 2.72 -14.48
C ALA A 73 0.46 2.50 -13.01
N ILE A 74 1.03 3.51 -12.35
CA ILE A 74 1.36 3.45 -10.91
C ILE A 74 0.11 3.33 -10.06
N VAL A 75 -0.91 4.16 -10.31
CA VAL A 75 -2.16 4.15 -9.52
C VAL A 75 -2.91 2.83 -9.67
N ARG A 76 -3.00 2.30 -10.90
CA ARG A 76 -3.58 0.97 -11.13
C ARG A 76 -2.84 -0.11 -10.37
N THR A 77 -1.50 -0.12 -10.44
CA THR A 77 -0.67 -1.07 -9.69
C THR A 77 -0.93 -1.02 -8.18
N GLN A 78 -1.08 0.17 -7.62
CA GLN A 78 -1.37 0.34 -6.19
C GLN A 78 -2.78 -0.12 -5.83
N LEU A 79 -3.78 0.16 -6.66
CA LEU A 79 -5.15 -0.33 -6.48
C LEU A 79 -5.23 -1.84 -6.60
N ASP A 80 -4.62 -2.43 -7.63
CA ASP A 80 -4.58 -3.87 -7.85
C ASP A 80 -3.90 -4.58 -6.67
N TYR A 81 -2.77 -4.05 -6.19
CA TYR A 81 -2.09 -4.57 -5.01
C TYR A 81 -2.99 -4.52 -3.76
N ALA A 82 -3.69 -3.40 -3.54
CA ALA A 82 -4.56 -3.24 -2.38
C ALA A 82 -5.80 -4.17 -2.43
N LEU A 83 -6.33 -4.43 -3.62
CA LEU A 83 -7.46 -5.33 -3.81
C LEU A 83 -7.05 -6.81 -3.72
N ALA A 84 -5.91 -7.17 -4.30
CA ALA A 84 -5.39 -8.54 -4.26
C ALA A 84 -4.83 -8.92 -2.87
N HIS A 85 -4.23 -7.96 -2.17
CA HIS A 85 -3.54 -8.18 -0.89
C HIS A 85 -3.98 -7.16 0.18
N PRO A 86 -5.25 -7.14 0.61
CA PRO A 86 -5.76 -6.09 1.50
C PRO A 86 -5.02 -6.02 2.84
N GLY A 87 -4.58 -7.14 3.40
CA GLY A 87 -3.77 -7.17 4.62
C GLY A 87 -2.38 -6.57 4.42
N ARG A 88 -1.73 -6.85 3.28
CA ARG A 88 -0.42 -6.25 2.94
C ARG A 88 -0.55 -4.75 2.70
N SER A 89 -1.59 -4.33 1.97
CA SER A 89 -1.87 -2.91 1.77
C SER A 89 -2.11 -2.18 3.09
N GLU A 90 -2.83 -2.78 4.04
CA GLU A 90 -2.97 -2.24 5.39
C GLU A 90 -1.62 -2.08 6.10
N ALA A 91 -0.68 -2.99 5.89
CA ALA A 91 0.66 -2.89 6.46
C ALA A 91 1.47 -1.72 5.87
N THR A 92 1.30 -1.37 4.59
CA THR A 92 2.05 -0.27 3.95
C THR A 92 1.70 1.11 4.50
N VAL A 93 0.53 1.28 5.12
CA VAL A 93 0.12 2.55 5.76
C VAL A 93 0.45 2.61 7.26
N HIS A 94 1.28 1.69 7.74
CA HIS A 94 1.76 1.72 9.13
C HIS A 94 2.53 3.02 9.42
N PRO A 95 2.17 3.76 10.48
CA PRO A 95 2.79 5.05 10.76
C PRO A 95 4.28 4.87 11.10
N PRO A 96 5.19 5.62 10.46
CA PRO A 96 6.63 5.44 10.65
C PRO A 96 7.13 5.95 12.00
N GLY A 97 6.45 6.91 12.66
CA GLY A 97 6.99 7.54 13.87
C GLY A 97 8.39 8.09 13.62
N ASN A 98 9.36 7.71 14.48
CA ASN A 98 10.78 8.08 14.35
C ASN A 98 11.64 6.98 13.68
N ASP A 99 11.03 6.00 13.05
CA ASP A 99 11.73 4.88 12.41
C ASP A 99 12.25 5.29 11.03
N MET A 100 13.53 5.63 10.94
CA MET A 100 14.16 6.11 9.70
C MET A 100 14.21 5.04 8.60
N GLU A 101 14.25 3.76 8.94
CA GLU A 101 14.21 2.67 7.95
C GLU A 101 12.81 2.58 7.33
N LEU A 102 11.77 2.70 8.14
CA LEU A 102 10.39 2.70 7.65
C LEU A 102 10.09 3.96 6.81
N VAL A 103 10.60 5.14 7.22
CA VAL A 103 10.53 6.37 6.42
C VAL A 103 11.17 6.14 5.05
N ALA A 104 12.39 5.59 5.01
CA ALA A 104 13.07 5.32 3.74
C ALA A 104 12.32 4.31 2.84
N SER A 105 11.66 3.30 3.43
CA SER A 105 10.83 2.35 2.68
C SER A 105 9.58 3.03 2.09
N ILE A 106 8.93 3.91 2.86
CA ILE A 106 7.79 4.72 2.38
C ILE A 106 8.23 5.63 1.22
N GLU A 107 9.40 6.28 1.34
CA GLU A 107 9.95 7.12 0.29
C GLU A 107 10.27 6.31 -0.98
N ARG A 108 10.82 5.10 -0.85
CA ARG A 108 11.06 4.21 -2.01
C ARG A 108 9.76 3.83 -2.71
N ALA A 109 8.72 3.48 -1.96
CA ALA A 109 7.42 3.09 -2.53
C ALA A 109 6.69 4.29 -3.17
N GLY A 110 6.81 5.50 -2.61
CA GLY A 110 6.19 6.71 -3.12
C GLY A 110 7.00 7.44 -4.20
N GLY A 111 8.32 7.21 -4.25
CA GLY A 111 9.26 7.97 -5.08
C GLY A 111 8.94 8.01 -6.57
N PRO A 112 8.62 6.90 -7.23
CA PRO A 112 8.24 6.90 -8.64
C PRO A 112 7.08 7.84 -8.95
N LEU A 113 6.01 7.79 -8.15
CA LEU A 113 4.86 8.68 -8.31
C LEU A 113 5.23 10.15 -8.09
N GLN A 114 5.97 10.45 -7.01
CA GLN A 114 6.44 11.81 -6.72
C GLN A 114 7.28 12.40 -7.87
N THR A 115 8.14 11.58 -8.46
CA THR A 115 8.98 11.98 -9.60
C THR A 115 8.13 12.36 -10.81
N VAL A 116 7.14 11.54 -11.14
CA VAL A 116 6.24 11.80 -12.27
C VAL A 116 5.38 13.04 -12.02
N LEU A 117 4.78 13.18 -10.82
CA LEU A 117 3.98 14.36 -10.48
C LEU A 117 4.83 15.65 -10.54
N THR A 118 6.10 15.59 -10.13
CA THR A 118 7.03 16.71 -10.27
C THR A 118 7.28 17.07 -11.74
N SER A 119 7.48 16.07 -12.60
CA SER A 119 7.70 16.27 -14.04
C SER A 119 6.47 16.85 -14.76
N LEU A 120 5.28 16.66 -14.19
CA LEU A 120 4.03 17.26 -14.66
C LEU A 120 3.82 18.71 -14.18
N GLY A 121 4.78 19.27 -13.43
CA GLY A 121 4.73 20.65 -12.98
C GLY A 121 3.98 20.90 -11.68
N LEU A 122 3.52 19.86 -10.99
CA LEU A 122 2.87 20.04 -9.69
C LEU A 122 3.91 20.54 -8.67
N ASP A 123 3.58 21.63 -7.97
CA ASP A 123 4.37 22.09 -6.85
C ASP A 123 4.28 21.13 -5.64
N PHE A 124 5.03 21.41 -4.57
CA PHE A 124 5.09 20.54 -3.41
C PHE A 124 3.70 20.35 -2.76
N GLU A 125 2.95 21.44 -2.58
CA GLU A 125 1.65 21.39 -1.90
C GLU A 125 0.62 20.61 -2.73
N ALA A 126 0.54 20.87 -4.03
CA ALA A 126 -0.33 20.15 -4.95
C ALA A 126 -0.04 18.63 -4.97
N ARG A 127 1.26 18.26 -4.99
CA ARG A 127 1.66 16.84 -4.90
C ARG A 127 1.22 16.20 -3.59
N VAL A 128 1.40 16.89 -2.46
CA VAL A 128 0.98 16.37 -1.15
C VAL A 128 -0.54 16.13 -1.13
N HIS A 129 -1.33 17.09 -1.62
CA HIS A 129 -2.79 16.93 -1.68
C HIS A 129 -3.20 15.81 -2.61
N TRP A 130 -2.57 15.70 -3.76
CA TRP A 130 -2.86 14.66 -4.75
C TRP A 130 -2.56 13.26 -4.19
N VAL A 131 -1.38 13.05 -3.59
CA VAL A 131 -1.00 11.77 -2.98
C VAL A 131 -1.91 11.39 -1.81
N ARG A 132 -2.31 12.35 -0.97
CA ARG A 132 -3.26 12.10 0.11
C ARG A 132 -4.63 11.66 -0.41
N LEU A 133 -5.12 12.29 -1.48
CA LEU A 133 -6.36 11.89 -2.13
C LEU A 133 -6.26 10.47 -2.70
N GLN A 134 -5.20 10.19 -3.44
CA GLN A 134 -4.93 8.87 -4.01
C GLN A 134 -4.85 7.80 -2.91
N LEU A 135 -4.11 8.05 -1.83
CA LEU A 135 -3.98 7.12 -0.71
C LEU A 135 -5.34 6.88 -0.03
N ALA A 136 -6.13 7.93 0.21
CA ALA A 136 -7.45 7.81 0.79
C ALA A 136 -8.40 6.98 -0.08
N ILE A 137 -8.38 7.20 -1.40
CA ILE A 137 -9.18 6.41 -2.36
C ILE A 137 -8.74 4.95 -2.34
N THR A 138 -7.45 4.67 -2.50
CA THR A 138 -6.92 3.31 -2.58
C THR A 138 -7.20 2.52 -1.30
N THR A 139 -6.86 3.07 -0.14
CA THR A 139 -7.05 2.37 1.14
C THR A 139 -8.52 2.25 1.51
N GLY A 140 -9.30 3.30 1.31
CA GLY A 140 -10.73 3.30 1.61
C GLY A 140 -11.51 2.34 0.73
N TYR A 141 -11.23 2.34 -0.58
CA TYR A 141 -11.89 1.45 -1.52
C TYR A 141 -11.54 -0.02 -1.24
N ALA A 142 -10.26 -0.34 -1.08
CA ALA A 142 -9.83 -1.69 -0.75
C ALA A 142 -10.45 -2.20 0.56
N ALA A 143 -10.56 -1.34 1.58
CA ALA A 143 -11.21 -1.70 2.84
C ALA A 143 -12.72 -1.99 2.66
N LEU A 144 -13.43 -1.18 1.87
CA LEU A 144 -14.85 -1.40 1.58
C LEU A 144 -15.10 -2.70 0.82
N VAL A 145 -14.26 -3.02 -0.17
CA VAL A 145 -14.31 -4.29 -0.92
C VAL A 145 -14.04 -5.47 0.01
N ARG A 146 -12.94 -5.43 0.76
CA ARG A 146 -12.58 -6.47 1.73
C ARG A 146 -13.70 -6.76 2.73
N ASP A 147 -14.34 -5.71 3.22
CA ASP A 147 -15.37 -5.81 4.26
C ASP A 147 -16.76 -6.14 3.67
N GLY A 148 -16.87 -6.38 2.36
CA GLY A 148 -18.12 -6.73 1.68
C GLY A 148 -19.19 -5.63 1.77
N ARG A 149 -18.77 -4.37 1.85
CA ARG A 149 -19.70 -3.23 2.05
C ARG A 149 -20.26 -2.67 0.75
N LEU A 150 -19.68 -3.04 -0.40
CA LEU A 150 -20.12 -2.61 -1.72
C LEU A 150 -21.05 -3.68 -2.31
N THR A 151 -22.32 -3.63 -1.94
CA THR A 151 -23.33 -4.65 -2.28
C THR A 151 -24.23 -4.27 -3.44
N LEU A 152 -24.16 -3.02 -3.92
CA LEU A 152 -24.97 -2.54 -5.05
C LEU A 152 -24.20 -2.75 -6.36
N LEU A 153 -24.94 -3.07 -7.43
CA LEU A 153 -24.40 -3.11 -8.78
C LEU A 153 -24.07 -1.69 -9.28
N PRO A 154 -23.05 -1.52 -10.15
CA PRO A 154 -22.23 -2.57 -10.76
C PRO A 154 -21.22 -3.20 -9.79
N GLU A 155 -20.61 -4.30 -10.24
CA GLU A 155 -19.57 -5.01 -9.47
C GLU A 155 -18.43 -4.07 -9.08
N PRO A 156 -17.88 -4.19 -7.85
CA PRO A 156 -16.83 -3.28 -7.39
C PRO A 156 -15.62 -3.16 -8.33
N SER A 157 -15.23 -4.25 -9.02
CA SER A 157 -14.12 -4.23 -9.96
C SER A 157 -14.26 -3.19 -11.08
N THR A 158 -15.49 -2.89 -11.51
CA THR A 158 -15.77 -1.91 -12.57
C THR A 158 -15.58 -0.46 -12.11
N THR A 159 -15.59 -0.22 -10.80
CA THR A 159 -15.38 1.11 -10.21
C THR A 159 -13.91 1.54 -10.27
N VAL A 160 -12.97 0.60 -10.41
CA VAL A 160 -11.52 0.91 -10.44
C VAL A 160 -11.19 1.89 -11.55
N ASP A 161 -11.75 1.71 -12.75
CA ASP A 161 -11.52 2.62 -13.88
C ASP A 161 -11.99 4.04 -13.57
N HIS A 162 -13.16 4.19 -12.95
CA HIS A 162 -13.68 5.51 -12.53
C HIS A 162 -12.82 6.16 -11.46
N LEU A 163 -12.27 5.39 -10.51
CA LEU A 163 -11.37 5.93 -9.48
C LEU A 163 -10.08 6.45 -10.11
N VAL A 164 -9.53 5.70 -11.07
CA VAL A 164 -8.33 6.11 -11.81
C VAL A 164 -8.62 7.36 -12.63
N GLU A 165 -9.72 7.42 -13.37
CA GLU A 165 -10.14 8.60 -14.15
C GLU A 165 -10.24 9.84 -13.26
N VAL A 166 -10.94 9.75 -12.13
CA VAL A 166 -11.08 10.87 -11.17
C VAL A 166 -9.72 11.39 -10.69
N LEU A 167 -8.78 10.49 -10.39
CA LEU A 167 -7.43 10.87 -9.98
C LEU A 167 -6.65 11.54 -11.12
N LEU A 168 -6.78 11.02 -12.33
CA LEU A 168 -6.11 11.57 -13.51
C LEU A 168 -6.67 12.94 -13.93
N ASP A 169 -7.97 13.17 -13.78
CA ASP A 169 -8.59 14.45 -14.09
C ASP A 169 -8.12 15.56 -13.16
N ARG A 170 -7.75 15.22 -11.92
CA ARG A 170 -7.13 16.17 -10.99
C ARG A 170 -5.73 16.63 -11.40
N LEU A 171 -5.04 15.93 -12.30
CA LEU A 171 -3.77 16.39 -12.84
C LEU A 171 -3.96 17.57 -13.83
N GLY A 172 -5.07 17.58 -14.58
CA GLY A 172 -5.36 18.64 -15.55
C GLY A 172 -5.98 19.92 -14.96
N SER A 173 -6.45 19.88 -13.71
CA SER A 173 -7.07 21.04 -13.04
C SER A 173 -6.08 21.88 -12.20
N VAL A 174 -4.79 21.52 -12.20
CA VAL A 174 -3.72 22.17 -11.40
C VAL A 174 -2.67 22.84 -12.30
N ALA A 175 -2.81 22.77 -13.64
CA ALA A 175 -1.95 23.42 -14.62
C ALA A 175 -2.46 24.82 -14.98
#